data_360abd8c69497f3351c66beb297fbfda
#
_entry.id   360abd8c69497f3351c66beb297fbfda
#
_cell.length_a   1.000
_cell.length_b   1.000
_cell.length_c   1.000
_cell.angle_alpha   90.00
_cell.angle_beta   90.00
_cell.angle_gamma   90.00
#
_symmetry.space_group_name_H-M   'P 1'
#
loop_
_entity.id
_entity.type
_entity.pdbx_description
1 polymer ?
#
loop_
_entity_poly.entity_id
_entity_poly.type
_entity_poly.pdbx_seq_one_letter_code
_entity_poly.pdbx_strand_id
1 'polypeptide(L)'
;MKFKMVHENYNVFDLEKSMAFYEKAFGMKETSRKNADDGSFIIVYMQTPESDFELELTWLRDMDRPYNLGDQEFHLAFVTDDYEASHTLHSEMGCIC
;
A
#
# COMPACT_ATOMS: atom_id res chain seq x y z
N MET A 1 -8.05 28.48 -6.93
CA MET A 1 -8.22 27.23 -6.15
C MET A 1 -6.86 26.51 -6.04
N LYS A 2 -6.66 25.80 -4.95
CA LYS A 2 -5.44 25.03 -4.72
C LYS A 2 -5.81 23.58 -4.41
N PHE A 3 -5.07 22.61 -4.99
CA PHE A 3 -5.30 21.18 -4.78
C PHE A 3 -4.03 20.53 -4.25
N LYS A 4 -4.19 19.62 -3.29
CA LYS A 4 -3.11 18.82 -2.74
C LYS A 4 -3.47 17.35 -2.90
N MET A 5 -2.56 16.55 -3.45
CA MET A 5 -2.73 15.09 -3.51
C MET A 5 -2.59 14.53 -2.10
N VAL A 6 -3.55 13.73 -1.65
CA VAL A 6 -3.57 13.24 -0.27
C VAL A 6 -3.42 11.72 -0.16
N HIS A 7 -4.04 10.95 -1.04
CA HIS A 7 -3.87 9.49 -1.01
C HIS A 7 -4.20 8.84 -2.37
N GLU A 8 -3.69 7.63 -2.53
CA GLU A 8 -4.05 6.65 -3.55
C GLU A 8 -4.66 5.45 -2.84
N ASN A 9 -5.70 4.83 -3.40
CA ASN A 9 -6.30 3.63 -2.82
C ASN A 9 -5.97 2.39 -3.65
N TYR A 10 -5.58 1.32 -2.96
CA TYR A 10 -5.54 -0.03 -3.52
C TYR A 10 -6.48 -0.92 -2.72
N ASN A 11 -7.42 -1.56 -3.39
CA ASN A 11 -8.17 -2.64 -2.79
C ASN A 11 -7.26 -3.86 -2.71
N VAL A 12 -7.22 -4.51 -1.55
CA VAL A 12 -6.36 -5.66 -1.29
C VAL A 12 -7.19 -6.84 -0.81
N PHE A 13 -6.80 -8.03 -1.22
CA PHE A 13 -7.50 -9.25 -0.84
C PHE A 13 -7.07 -9.74 0.54
N ASP A 14 -5.79 -9.62 0.87
CA ASP A 14 -5.20 -10.01 2.15
C ASP A 14 -4.56 -8.78 2.80
N LEU A 15 -5.29 -8.14 3.70
CA LEU A 15 -4.86 -6.88 4.30
C LEU A 15 -3.56 -7.02 5.10
N GLU A 16 -3.44 -8.05 5.93
CA GLU A 16 -2.24 -8.24 6.76
C GLU A 16 -1.00 -8.47 5.92
N LYS A 17 -1.13 -9.27 4.87
CA LYS A 17 -0.02 -9.53 3.94
C LYS A 17 0.39 -8.25 3.20
N SER A 18 -0.57 -7.46 2.75
CA SER A 18 -0.29 -6.20 2.06
C SER A 18 0.38 -5.19 2.98
N MET A 19 -0.10 -5.04 4.21
CA MET A 19 0.51 -4.15 5.21
C MET A 19 1.96 -4.56 5.51
N ALA A 20 2.18 -5.86 5.72
CA ALA A 20 3.53 -6.38 5.98
C ALA A 20 4.48 -6.13 4.80
N PHE A 21 3.98 -6.26 3.57
CA PHE A 21 4.77 -5.98 2.38
C PHE A 21 5.22 -4.51 2.34
N TYR A 22 4.29 -3.56 2.50
CA TYR A 22 4.61 -2.14 2.42
C TYR A 22 5.47 -1.68 3.59
N GLU A 23 5.28 -2.25 4.77
CA GLU A 23 6.16 -1.99 5.91
C GLU A 23 7.59 -2.44 5.63
N LYS A 24 7.76 -3.67 5.15
CA LYS A 24 9.09 -4.25 4.91
C LYS A 24 9.78 -3.62 3.70
N ALA A 25 9.04 -3.39 2.61
CA ALA A 25 9.63 -2.89 1.38
C ALA A 25 10.02 -1.42 1.45
N PHE A 26 9.25 -0.59 2.17
CA PHE A 26 9.38 0.87 2.13
C PHE A 26 9.40 1.53 3.51
N GLY A 27 9.29 0.77 4.59
CA GLY A 27 9.25 1.34 5.94
C GLY A 27 7.96 2.09 6.25
N MET A 28 6.87 1.77 5.52
CA MET A 28 5.58 2.41 5.76
C MET A 28 4.99 1.97 7.09
N LYS A 29 4.27 2.87 7.75
CA LYS A 29 3.56 2.61 9.00
C LYS A 29 2.09 2.99 8.86
N GLU A 30 1.24 2.26 9.55
CA GLU A 30 -0.17 2.64 9.65
C GLU A 30 -0.30 3.96 10.41
N THR A 31 -0.99 4.94 9.80
CA THR A 31 -1.26 6.24 10.42
C THR A 31 -2.67 6.31 11.00
N SER A 32 -3.63 5.65 10.35
CA SER A 32 -5.01 5.56 10.82
C SER A 32 -5.71 4.40 10.15
N ARG A 33 -6.89 4.07 10.67
CA ARG A 33 -7.75 3.06 10.04
C ARG A 33 -9.22 3.36 10.31
N LYS A 34 -10.05 2.90 9.40
CA LYS A 34 -11.50 2.92 9.54
C LYS A 34 -12.02 1.49 9.44
N ASN A 35 -12.84 1.10 10.41
CA ASN A 35 -13.52 -0.18 10.41
C ASN A 35 -15.02 0.07 10.23
N ALA A 36 -15.67 -0.65 9.32
CA ALA A 36 -17.12 -0.62 9.24
C ALA A 36 -17.73 -1.22 10.52
N ASP A 37 -18.83 -0.64 11.00
CA ASP A 37 -19.51 -1.12 12.21
C ASP A 37 -19.96 -2.58 12.08
N ASP A 38 -20.34 -3.00 10.86
CA ASP A 38 -20.78 -4.36 10.57
C ASP A 38 -19.65 -5.30 10.13
N GLY A 39 -18.39 -4.82 10.12
CA GLY A 39 -17.25 -5.60 9.70
C GLY A 39 -17.11 -5.75 8.18
N SER A 40 -17.91 -5.05 7.38
CA SER A 40 -17.93 -5.20 5.92
C SER A 40 -16.68 -4.67 5.21
N PHE A 41 -15.97 -3.73 5.82
CA PHE A 41 -14.72 -3.22 5.26
C PHE A 41 -13.74 -2.77 6.36
N ILE A 42 -12.48 -2.75 6.01
CA ILE A 42 -11.41 -2.10 6.77
C ILE A 42 -10.60 -1.26 5.78
N ILE A 43 -10.37 0.00 6.14
CA ILE A 43 -9.50 0.90 5.37
C ILE A 43 -8.32 1.27 6.27
N VAL A 44 -7.10 1.00 5.80
CA VAL A 44 -5.85 1.32 6.50
C VAL A 44 -5.10 2.37 5.70
N TYR A 45 -4.65 3.42 6.36
CA TYR A 45 -3.79 4.44 5.76
C TYR A 45 -2.35 4.21 6.18
N MET A 46 -1.45 4.08 5.20
CA MET A 46 -0.03 3.85 5.42
C MET A 46 0.80 5.00 4.84
N GLN A 47 1.91 5.30 5.49
CA GLN A 47 2.73 6.46 5.16
C GLN A 47 4.20 6.16 5.47
N THR A 48 5.12 6.69 4.63
CA THR A 48 6.53 6.77 5.01
C THR A 48 6.76 8.02 5.86
N PRO A 49 7.77 8.05 6.74
CA PRO A 49 8.06 9.24 7.55
C PRO A 49 8.39 10.48 6.70
N GLU A 50 8.88 10.29 5.48
CA GLU A 50 9.36 11.35 4.61
C GLU A 50 8.27 12.02 3.78
N SER A 51 7.03 11.50 3.78
CA SER A 51 5.96 11.95 2.89
C SER A 51 4.65 12.18 3.64
N ASP A 52 3.93 13.23 3.25
CA ASP A 52 2.55 13.46 3.73
C ASP A 52 1.52 12.63 2.95
N PHE A 53 1.85 12.17 1.75
CA PHE A 53 0.97 11.37 0.92
C PHE A 53 0.78 9.99 1.53
N GLU A 54 -0.46 9.49 1.53
CA GLU A 54 -0.79 8.21 2.15
C GLU A 54 -1.22 7.18 1.11
N LEU A 55 -0.85 5.92 1.34
CA LEU A 55 -1.40 4.78 0.61
C LEU A 55 -2.56 4.23 1.43
N GLU A 56 -3.76 4.27 0.82
CA GLU A 56 -4.98 3.73 1.42
C GLU A 56 -5.15 2.28 0.95
N LEU A 57 -5.19 1.34 1.89
CA LEU A 57 -5.46 -0.07 1.60
C LEU A 57 -6.88 -0.40 2.07
N THR A 58 -7.73 -0.81 1.13
CA THR A 58 -9.12 -1.17 1.42
C THR A 58 -9.30 -2.67 1.33
N TRP A 59 -9.78 -3.26 2.42
CA TRP A 59 -10.18 -4.66 2.48
C TRP A 59 -11.70 -4.76 2.57
N LEU A 60 -12.29 -5.63 1.74
CA LEU A 60 -13.73 -5.89 1.73
C LEU A 60 -13.99 -7.34 2.17
N ARG A 61 -14.77 -7.51 3.25
CA ARG A 61 -15.08 -8.83 3.80
C ARG A 61 -15.68 -9.79 2.76
N ASP A 62 -16.57 -9.28 1.92
CA ASP A 62 -17.34 -10.11 1.00
C ASP A 62 -16.67 -10.32 -0.36
N MET A 63 -15.44 -9.83 -0.52
CA MET A 63 -14.62 -10.14 -1.69
C MET A 63 -14.07 -11.56 -1.55
N ASP A 64 -14.45 -12.44 -2.47
CA ASP A 64 -14.21 -13.89 -2.37
C ASP A 64 -13.07 -14.37 -3.30
N ARG A 65 -12.39 -13.47 -3.97
CA ARG A 65 -11.31 -13.78 -4.91
C ARG A 65 -10.32 -12.62 -5.01
N PRO A 66 -9.08 -12.87 -5.44
CA PRO A 66 -8.14 -11.80 -5.73
C PRO A 66 -8.68 -10.84 -6.79
N TYR A 67 -8.29 -9.56 -6.69
CA TYR A 67 -8.72 -8.54 -7.63
C TYR A 67 -8.10 -8.78 -9.00
N ASN A 68 -8.91 -8.55 -10.04
CA ASN A 68 -8.42 -8.53 -11.41
C ASN A 68 -7.83 -7.14 -11.69
N LEU A 69 -6.51 -7.08 -11.86
CA LEU A 69 -5.78 -5.83 -12.09
C LEU A 69 -5.67 -5.47 -13.58
N GLY A 70 -6.32 -6.24 -14.45
CA GLY A 70 -6.25 -6.03 -15.88
C GLY A 70 -4.82 -6.16 -16.41
N ASP A 71 -4.41 -5.26 -17.28
CA ASP A 71 -3.06 -5.27 -17.85
C ASP A 71 -2.02 -4.62 -16.93
N GLN A 72 -2.41 -4.16 -15.76
CA GLN A 72 -1.54 -3.53 -14.77
C GLN A 72 -0.78 -2.31 -15.32
N GLU A 73 -1.47 -1.50 -16.10
CA GLU A 73 -0.89 -0.32 -16.75
C GLU A 73 -0.87 0.90 -15.83
N PHE A 74 -0.53 0.69 -14.57
CA PHE A 74 -0.40 1.73 -13.55
C PHE A 74 0.77 1.40 -12.63
N HIS A 75 1.27 2.40 -11.95
CA HIS A 75 2.33 2.17 -10.95
C HIS A 75 2.33 3.25 -9.89
N LEU A 76 2.91 2.92 -8.74
CA LEU A 76 3.21 3.86 -7.66
C LEU A 76 4.74 3.96 -7.57
N ALA A 77 5.25 5.18 -7.62
CA ALA A 77 6.68 5.44 -7.65
C ALA A 77 7.17 5.94 -6.29
N PHE A 78 8.33 5.45 -5.89
CA PHE A 78 9.06 5.90 -4.70
C PHE A 78 10.43 6.41 -5.11
N VAL A 79 10.91 7.43 -4.41
CA VAL A 79 12.31 7.87 -4.49
C VAL A 79 13.03 7.36 -3.26
N THR A 80 14.23 6.84 -3.44
CA THR A 80 15.08 6.40 -2.33
C THR A 80 16.39 7.16 -2.33
N ASP A 81 16.99 7.34 -1.17
CA ASP A 81 18.31 7.92 -1.02
C ASP A 81 19.44 6.87 -1.14
N ASP A 82 19.09 5.59 -1.18
CA ASP A 82 20.05 4.49 -1.32
C ASP A 82 19.47 3.42 -2.25
N TYR A 83 19.69 3.60 -3.54
CA TYR A 83 19.19 2.69 -4.57
C TYR A 83 19.73 1.27 -4.38
N GLU A 84 21.02 1.13 -4.10
CA GLU A 84 21.64 -0.20 -4.02
C GLU A 84 21.13 -1.01 -2.83
N ALA A 85 21.02 -0.39 -1.66
CA ALA A 85 20.45 -1.05 -0.49
C ALA A 85 18.98 -1.41 -0.72
N SER A 86 18.21 -0.52 -1.34
CA SER A 86 16.80 -0.77 -1.68
C SER A 86 16.65 -1.92 -2.66
N HIS A 87 17.47 -1.96 -3.70
CA HIS A 87 17.46 -3.04 -4.69
C HIS A 87 17.81 -4.39 -4.05
N THR A 88 18.82 -4.41 -3.16
CA THR A 88 19.19 -5.62 -2.42
C THR A 88 18.04 -6.12 -1.56
N LEU A 89 17.41 -5.25 -0.79
CA LEU A 89 16.26 -5.60 0.04
C LEU A 89 15.12 -6.19 -0.81
N HIS A 90 14.76 -5.51 -1.89
CA HIS A 90 13.63 -5.94 -2.73
C HIS A 90 13.96 -7.23 -3.48
N SER A 91 15.22 -7.45 -3.85
CA SER A 91 15.66 -8.72 -4.43
C SER A 91 15.52 -9.87 -3.44
N GLU A 92 15.92 -9.66 -2.18
CA GLU A 92 15.77 -10.65 -1.11
C GLU A 92 14.30 -10.94 -0.81
N MET A 93 13.44 -9.95 -0.94
CA MET A 93 11.99 -10.12 -0.80
C MET A 93 11.33 -10.83 -1.99
N GLY A 94 12.06 -11.00 -3.10
CA GLY A 94 11.56 -11.66 -4.31
C GLY A 94 10.56 -10.80 -5.10
N CYS A 95 10.60 -9.47 -4.97
CA CYS A 95 9.65 -8.58 -5.63
C CYS A 95 10.26 -7.73 -6.75
N ILE A 96 11.46 -8.06 -7.20
CA ILE A 96 12.06 -7.45 -8.39
C ILE A 96 11.57 -8.17 -9.65
N CYS A 97 11.10 -7.39 -10.62
CA CYS A 97 10.68 -7.93 -11.93
C CYS A 97 11.85 -8.00 -12.90
#